data_92032106fdf0cea28013df628a2172a9
#
_entry.id   92032106fdf0cea28013df628a2172a9
#
_cell.length_a   1.000
_cell.length_b   1.000
_cell.length_c   1.000
_cell.angle_alpha   90.00
_cell.angle_beta   90.00
_cell.angle_gamma   90.00
#
_symmetry.space_group_name_H-M   'P 1'
#
loop_
_entity.id
_entity.type
_entity.pdbx_description
1 polymer ?
#
loop_
_entity_poly.entity_id
_entity_poly.type
_entity_poly.pdbx_seq_one_letter_code
_entity_poly.pdbx_strand_id
1 'polypeptide(L)'
;KLASGEYVGCFGLTEPNHGSDPGGMETRAKKVDGGYLLSGSKTWITNSPIADIFVVWAKFDGKVNGFVIEREGAKGLDAPKIEGKFSLRASETGSIFMDEVFVPEENRLDVEGLKGPFSCLNKARFGISWGSLGAAEFCWHAARNYTLERIQFGKPLAANQLVQKKLVD
;
A
#
# COMPACT_ATOMS: atom_id res chain seq x y z
N LYS A 1 -8.10 9.68 -15.68
CA LYS A 1 -8.65 8.33 -15.52
C LYS A 1 -8.51 7.82 -14.07
N LEU A 2 -7.33 7.86 -13.43
CA LEU A 2 -7.18 7.50 -12.01
C LEU A 2 -8.03 8.38 -11.08
N ALA A 3 -8.04 9.72 -11.28
CA ALA A 3 -8.82 10.63 -10.46
C ALA A 3 -10.35 10.50 -10.65
N SER A 4 -10.80 10.05 -11.82
CA SER A 4 -12.21 9.77 -12.10
C SER A 4 -12.67 8.38 -11.62
N GLY A 5 -11.74 7.52 -11.21
CA GLY A 5 -12.02 6.13 -10.86
C GLY A 5 -12.24 5.20 -12.06
N GLU A 6 -11.99 5.68 -13.27
CA GLU A 6 -12.04 4.85 -14.49
C GLU A 6 -10.91 3.80 -14.51
N TYR A 7 -9.72 4.18 -14.02
CA TYR A 7 -8.56 3.29 -13.90
C TYR A 7 -8.21 3.05 -12.44
N VAL A 8 -7.77 1.83 -12.15
CA VAL A 8 -7.21 1.44 -10.86
C VAL A 8 -5.69 1.49 -10.93
N GLY A 9 -5.06 2.10 -9.93
CA GLY A 9 -3.60 2.14 -9.81
C GLY A 9 -3.07 1.30 -8.67
N CYS A 10 -1.80 0.87 -8.78
CA CYS A 10 -1.06 0.28 -7.68
C CYS A 10 0.34 0.87 -7.55
N PHE A 11 0.99 0.61 -6.39
CA PHE A 11 2.29 1.15 -6.02
C PHE A 11 3.24 0.02 -5.63
N GLY A 12 4.15 -0.35 -6.53
CA GLY A 12 5.07 -1.47 -6.40
C GLY A 12 6.45 -1.05 -5.87
N LEU A 13 6.62 -1.04 -4.54
CA LEU A 13 7.90 -0.77 -3.90
C LEU A 13 8.48 -2.02 -3.24
N THR A 14 7.71 -2.65 -2.35
CA THR A 14 8.13 -3.76 -1.50
C THR A 14 8.47 -5.02 -2.31
N GLU A 15 9.58 -5.66 -1.98
CA GLU A 15 10.01 -6.94 -2.55
C GLU A 15 10.01 -8.04 -1.50
N PRO A 16 10.01 -9.33 -1.91
CA PRO A 16 10.04 -10.44 -0.95
C PRO A 16 11.18 -10.34 0.07
N ASN A 17 12.36 -9.90 -0.35
CA ASN A 17 13.55 -9.78 0.51
C ASN A 17 13.81 -8.35 1.00
N HIS A 18 13.07 -7.35 0.52
CA HIS A 18 13.32 -5.93 0.78
C HIS A 18 12.03 -5.19 1.13
N GLY A 19 11.53 -5.40 2.36
CA GLY A 19 10.40 -4.70 2.93
C GLY A 19 10.83 -3.43 3.67
N SER A 20 11.48 -3.59 4.83
CA SER A 20 11.93 -2.48 5.67
C SER A 20 13.12 -1.71 5.07
N ASP A 21 13.91 -2.36 4.22
CA ASP A 21 15.01 -1.74 3.46
C ASP A 21 14.74 -1.74 1.95
N PRO A 22 13.90 -0.83 1.45
CA PRO A 22 13.61 -0.74 0.02
C PRO A 22 14.81 -0.28 -0.82
N GLY A 23 15.83 0.30 -0.21
CA GLY A 23 17.09 0.64 -0.87
C GLY A 23 17.87 -0.57 -1.37
N GLY A 24 17.67 -1.72 -0.73
CA GLY A 24 18.24 -3.00 -1.14
C GLY A 24 17.57 -3.64 -2.37
N MET A 25 16.45 -3.10 -2.87
CA MET A 25 15.65 -3.74 -3.93
C MET A 25 16.47 -4.36 -5.06
N GLU A 26 16.01 -5.49 -5.57
CA GLU A 26 16.63 -6.26 -6.65
C GLU A 26 16.01 -5.97 -8.02
N THR A 27 14.77 -5.48 -8.07
CA THR A 27 14.12 -5.04 -9.32
C THR A 27 14.98 -4.01 -10.03
N ARG A 28 15.24 -4.25 -11.30
CA ARG A 28 16.14 -3.42 -12.10
C ARG A 28 15.50 -3.00 -13.42
N ALA A 29 15.91 -1.84 -13.89
CA ALA A 29 15.61 -1.33 -15.21
C ALA A 29 16.89 -1.29 -16.05
N LYS A 30 16.82 -1.72 -17.31
CA LYS A 30 17.89 -1.66 -18.29
C LYS A 30 17.46 -0.73 -19.42
N LYS A 31 18.30 0.26 -19.77
CA LYS A 31 18.03 1.14 -20.91
C LYS A 31 18.09 0.36 -22.21
N VAL A 32 17.10 0.59 -23.07
CA VAL A 32 17.03 0.08 -24.44
C VAL A 32 16.58 1.19 -25.37
N ASP A 33 16.53 0.92 -26.68
CA ASP A 33 16.01 1.89 -27.63
C ASP A 33 14.55 2.23 -27.34
N GLY A 34 14.23 3.51 -27.24
CA GLY A 34 12.89 4.04 -26.95
C GLY A 34 12.39 3.89 -25.52
N GLY A 35 13.18 3.30 -24.59
CA GLY A 35 12.69 3.12 -23.20
C GLY A 35 13.56 2.26 -22.31
N TYR A 36 12.90 1.44 -21.50
CA TYR A 36 13.52 0.59 -20.49
C TYR A 36 12.89 -0.81 -20.49
N LEU A 37 13.66 -1.83 -20.12
CA LEU A 37 13.18 -3.16 -19.78
C LEU A 37 13.27 -3.33 -18.27
N LEU A 38 12.14 -3.65 -17.61
CA LEU A 38 12.06 -3.89 -16.19
C LEU A 38 12.00 -5.39 -15.90
N SER A 39 12.85 -5.84 -14.96
CA SER A 39 12.88 -7.23 -14.49
C SER A 39 12.98 -7.29 -12.97
N GLY A 40 12.19 -8.15 -12.34
CA GLY A 40 12.13 -8.35 -10.90
C GLY A 40 10.73 -8.66 -10.39
N SER A 41 10.54 -8.58 -9.08
CA SER A 41 9.25 -8.86 -8.46
C SER A 41 8.93 -7.90 -7.33
N LYS A 42 7.64 -7.66 -7.11
CA LYS A 42 7.10 -6.92 -5.96
C LYS A 42 6.07 -7.80 -5.24
N THR A 43 5.90 -7.59 -3.94
CA THR A 43 4.95 -8.38 -3.14
C THR A 43 4.16 -7.50 -2.19
N TRP A 44 3.01 -7.99 -1.74
CA TRP A 44 2.08 -7.27 -0.86
C TRP A 44 1.58 -5.95 -1.47
N ILE A 45 1.32 -5.96 -2.77
CA ILE A 45 0.92 -4.75 -3.49
C ILE A 45 -0.60 -4.69 -3.57
N THR A 46 -1.16 -3.70 -2.88
CA THR A 46 -2.60 -3.40 -2.95
C THR A 46 -3.01 -3.08 -4.38
N ASN A 47 -4.11 -3.66 -4.81
CA ASN A 47 -4.72 -3.54 -6.14
C ASN A 47 -3.90 -4.14 -7.30
N SER A 48 -2.71 -4.69 -7.12
CA SER A 48 -1.95 -5.21 -8.27
C SER A 48 -2.72 -6.24 -9.11
N PRO A 49 -3.58 -7.13 -8.56
CA PRO A 49 -4.35 -8.06 -9.40
C PRO A 49 -5.34 -7.38 -10.36
N ILE A 50 -5.85 -6.22 -9.99
CA ILE A 50 -6.90 -5.49 -10.73
C ILE A 50 -6.44 -4.14 -11.30
N ALA A 51 -5.17 -3.76 -11.08
CA ALA A 51 -4.65 -2.47 -11.50
C ALA A 51 -4.53 -2.37 -13.03
N ASP A 52 -4.90 -1.22 -13.58
CA ASP A 52 -4.63 -0.83 -14.97
C ASP A 52 -3.25 -0.16 -15.07
N ILE A 53 -2.85 0.57 -14.01
CA ILE A 53 -1.62 1.36 -13.95
C ILE A 53 -0.78 0.91 -12.76
N PHE A 54 0.51 0.64 -13.01
CA PHE A 54 1.48 0.24 -12.00
C PHE A 54 2.55 1.31 -11.88
N VAL A 55 2.70 1.92 -10.72
CA VAL A 55 3.85 2.75 -10.37
C VAL A 55 4.89 1.84 -9.71
N VAL A 56 5.95 1.49 -10.42
CA VAL A 56 6.95 0.53 -9.97
C VAL A 56 8.28 1.22 -9.73
N TRP A 57 8.92 0.91 -8.62
CA TRP A 57 10.25 1.38 -8.28
C TRP A 57 11.29 0.31 -8.61
N ALA A 58 12.31 0.69 -9.37
CA ALA A 58 13.38 -0.19 -9.83
C ALA A 58 14.73 0.52 -9.79
N LYS A 59 15.82 -0.22 -9.69
CA LYS A 59 17.16 0.33 -9.82
C LYS A 59 17.53 0.54 -11.30
N PHE A 60 17.92 1.75 -11.63
CA PHE A 60 18.55 2.11 -12.89
C PHE A 60 19.84 2.85 -12.56
N ASP A 61 20.97 2.43 -13.14
CA ASP A 61 22.32 2.95 -12.85
C ASP A 61 22.64 3.04 -11.35
N GLY A 62 22.26 2.00 -10.60
CA GLY A 62 22.49 1.91 -9.15
C GLY A 62 21.57 2.76 -8.28
N LYS A 63 20.69 3.57 -8.86
CA LYS A 63 19.77 4.45 -8.15
C LYS A 63 18.32 4.01 -8.34
N VAL A 64 17.49 4.26 -7.32
CA VAL A 64 16.05 3.98 -7.38
C VAL A 64 15.37 5.00 -8.27
N ASN A 65 14.59 4.53 -9.22
CA ASN A 65 13.79 5.33 -10.16
C ASN A 65 12.37 4.78 -10.20
N GLY A 66 11.40 5.64 -10.50
CA GLY A 66 10.00 5.26 -10.67
C GLY A 66 9.65 5.09 -12.14
N PHE A 67 8.83 4.08 -12.43
CA PHE A 67 8.35 3.77 -13.79
C PHE A 67 6.86 3.53 -13.75
N VAL A 68 6.15 4.01 -14.77
CA VAL A 68 4.71 3.79 -14.95
C VAL A 68 4.52 2.71 -16.01
N ILE A 69 3.90 1.60 -15.61
CA ILE A 69 3.54 0.51 -16.52
C ILE A 69 2.03 0.55 -16.71
N GLU A 70 1.56 0.53 -17.95
CA GLU A 70 0.17 0.29 -18.30
C GLU A 70 -0.02 -1.21 -18.50
N ARG A 71 -1.05 -1.80 -17.88
CA ARG A 71 -1.31 -3.25 -18.01
C ARG A 71 -1.55 -3.65 -19.45
N GLU A 72 -2.31 -2.83 -20.16
CA GLU A 72 -2.64 -3.10 -21.56
C GLU A 72 -1.37 -3.12 -22.42
N GLY A 73 -1.12 -4.24 -23.06
CA GLY A 73 0.05 -4.43 -23.90
C GLY A 73 1.38 -4.73 -23.17
N ALA A 74 1.41 -4.76 -21.85
CA ALA A 74 2.60 -5.07 -21.06
C ALA A 74 2.97 -6.56 -21.12
N LYS A 75 3.72 -6.95 -22.13
CA LYS A 75 4.27 -8.31 -22.25
C LYS A 75 5.26 -8.56 -21.11
N GLY A 76 5.22 -9.76 -20.51
CA GLY A 76 6.09 -10.13 -19.39
C GLY A 76 5.63 -9.63 -18.02
N LEU A 77 4.50 -8.92 -17.94
CA LEU A 77 3.88 -8.51 -16.68
C LEU A 77 2.87 -9.57 -16.22
N ASP A 78 3.01 -10.04 -14.99
CA ASP A 78 2.02 -10.86 -14.29
C ASP A 78 1.77 -10.31 -12.89
N ALA A 79 0.52 -10.33 -12.44
CA ALA A 79 0.14 -9.77 -11.16
C ALA A 79 -0.88 -10.65 -10.42
N PRO A 80 -0.47 -11.83 -9.95
CA PRO A 80 -1.36 -12.77 -9.28
C PRO A 80 -1.77 -12.27 -7.90
N LYS A 81 -2.99 -12.64 -7.50
CA LYS A 81 -3.54 -12.39 -6.18
C LYS A 81 -2.85 -13.23 -5.11
N ILE A 82 -2.66 -12.65 -3.93
CA ILE A 82 -2.24 -13.36 -2.72
C ILE A 82 -3.51 -13.80 -1.97
N GLU A 83 -3.70 -15.11 -1.88
CA GLU A 83 -4.84 -15.71 -1.20
C GLU A 83 -4.56 -15.97 0.29
N GLY A 84 -5.61 -16.20 1.07
CA GLY A 84 -5.52 -16.65 2.46
C GLY A 84 -5.05 -15.60 3.45
N LYS A 85 -5.14 -14.29 3.16
CA LYS A 85 -4.80 -13.24 4.12
C LYS A 85 -5.62 -13.38 5.41
N PHE A 86 -4.96 -13.15 6.55
CA PHE A 86 -5.60 -13.24 7.88
C PHE A 86 -6.66 -12.16 8.08
N SER A 87 -6.40 -10.93 7.63
CA SER A 87 -7.32 -9.78 7.74
C SER A 87 -7.32 -8.95 6.46
N LEU A 88 -8.16 -7.91 6.41
CA LEU A 88 -8.34 -7.04 5.22
C LEU A 88 -8.60 -7.83 3.94
N ARG A 89 -9.42 -8.86 4.03
CA ARG A 89 -9.70 -9.81 2.93
C ARG A 89 -10.43 -9.17 1.74
N ALA A 90 -11.12 -8.05 1.97
CA ALA A 90 -11.76 -7.27 0.92
C ALA A 90 -10.78 -6.34 0.17
N SER A 91 -9.56 -6.15 0.70
CA SER A 91 -8.51 -5.39 0.02
C SER A 91 -7.77 -6.32 -0.94
N GLU A 92 -7.98 -6.13 -2.25
CA GLU A 92 -7.25 -6.87 -3.27
C GLU A 92 -5.75 -6.61 -3.12
N THR A 93 -4.99 -7.69 -2.94
CA THR A 93 -3.54 -7.61 -2.71
C THR A 93 -2.86 -8.71 -3.51
N GLY A 94 -1.76 -8.39 -4.16
CA GLY A 94 -1.05 -9.36 -4.99
C GLY A 94 0.45 -9.13 -5.03
N SER A 95 1.09 -9.90 -5.89
CA SER A 95 2.46 -9.72 -6.31
C SER A 95 2.49 -9.03 -7.68
N ILE A 96 3.66 -8.59 -8.10
CA ILE A 96 3.94 -8.13 -9.46
C ILE A 96 5.20 -8.86 -9.89
N PHE A 97 5.13 -9.58 -11.00
CA PHE A 97 6.28 -10.19 -11.65
C PHE A 97 6.53 -9.51 -12.98
N MET A 98 7.77 -9.20 -13.23
CA MET A 98 8.22 -8.50 -14.44
C MET A 98 9.38 -9.28 -15.07
N ASP A 99 9.18 -9.72 -16.30
CA ASP A 99 10.19 -10.37 -17.12
C ASP A 99 10.40 -9.53 -18.39
N GLU A 100 11.41 -8.66 -18.34
CA GLU A 100 11.75 -7.72 -19.41
C GLU A 100 10.56 -6.87 -19.90
N VAL A 101 9.72 -6.38 -18.97
CA VAL A 101 8.58 -5.53 -19.29
C VAL A 101 9.08 -4.21 -19.88
N PHE A 102 8.69 -3.93 -21.12
CA PHE A 102 9.04 -2.68 -21.77
C PHE A 102 8.25 -1.49 -21.23
N VAL A 103 8.96 -0.41 -20.91
CA VAL A 103 8.40 0.87 -20.44
C VAL A 103 8.95 1.98 -21.33
N PRO A 104 8.09 2.76 -22.00
CA PRO A 104 8.51 3.91 -22.80
C PRO A 104 9.31 4.93 -21.97
N GLU A 105 10.18 5.70 -22.61
CA GLU A 105 11.03 6.66 -21.91
C GLU A 105 10.25 7.74 -21.16
N GLU A 106 9.17 8.22 -21.76
CA GLU A 106 8.25 9.20 -21.15
C GLU A 106 7.52 8.70 -19.91
N ASN A 107 7.45 7.38 -19.69
CA ASN A 107 6.84 6.76 -18.54
C ASN A 107 7.81 6.59 -17.35
N ARG A 108 9.04 7.05 -17.47
CA ARG A 108 9.94 7.20 -16.32
C ARG A 108 9.59 8.48 -15.56
N LEU A 109 9.42 8.38 -14.25
CA LEU A 109 9.17 9.54 -13.39
C LEU A 109 10.44 10.39 -13.25
N ASP A 110 10.27 11.71 -13.27
CA ASP A 110 11.36 12.67 -13.06
C ASP A 110 11.72 12.78 -11.57
N VAL A 111 12.14 11.65 -10.99
CA VAL A 111 12.57 11.56 -9.60
C VAL A 111 13.60 10.44 -9.44
N GLU A 112 14.65 10.69 -8.70
CA GLU A 112 15.76 9.78 -8.47
C GLU A 112 16.00 9.56 -6.98
N GLY A 113 16.34 8.33 -6.60
CA GLY A 113 16.61 7.90 -5.24
C GLY A 113 15.36 7.66 -4.42
N LEU A 114 15.55 7.29 -3.14
CA LEU A 114 14.47 6.94 -2.21
C LEU A 114 13.54 8.11 -1.85
N LYS A 115 13.91 9.35 -2.14
CA LYS A 115 13.05 10.52 -1.96
C LYS A 115 11.71 10.38 -2.69
N GLY A 116 11.73 9.76 -3.88
CA GLY A 116 10.53 9.51 -4.67
C GLY A 116 9.50 8.66 -3.91
N PRO A 117 9.77 7.39 -3.64
CA PRO A 117 8.83 6.53 -2.95
C PRO A 117 8.50 7.02 -1.53
N PHE A 118 9.46 7.58 -0.79
CA PHE A 118 9.22 8.06 0.57
C PHE A 118 8.31 9.29 0.62
N SER A 119 8.28 10.13 -0.40
CA SER A 119 7.33 11.24 -0.47
C SER A 119 5.88 10.73 -0.52
N CYS A 120 5.64 9.63 -1.24
CA CYS A 120 4.33 8.97 -1.28
C CYS A 120 4.00 8.32 0.07
N LEU A 121 4.96 7.60 0.67
CA LEU A 121 4.77 6.94 1.96
C LEU A 121 4.50 7.93 3.10
N ASN A 122 5.09 9.11 3.08
CA ASN A 122 4.81 10.14 4.09
C ASN A 122 3.36 10.62 4.04
N LYS A 123 2.79 10.79 2.84
CA LYS A 123 1.38 11.12 2.65
C LYS A 123 0.47 9.96 3.10
N ALA A 124 0.86 8.72 2.78
CA ALA A 124 0.13 7.54 3.21
C ALA A 124 0.10 7.39 4.74
N ARG A 125 1.22 7.61 5.43
CA ARG A 125 1.31 7.58 6.90
C ARG A 125 0.42 8.65 7.54
N PHE A 126 0.40 9.85 6.98
CA PHE A 126 -0.52 10.90 7.42
C PHE A 126 -1.99 10.46 7.29
N GLY A 127 -2.37 9.89 6.14
CA GLY A 127 -3.74 9.40 5.90
C GLY A 127 -4.16 8.28 6.86
N ILE A 128 -3.27 7.31 7.11
CA ILE A 128 -3.52 6.20 8.05
C ILE A 128 -3.74 6.71 9.49
N SER A 129 -3.05 7.76 9.89
CA SER A 129 -3.22 8.36 11.23
C SER A 129 -4.65 8.85 11.46
N TRP A 130 -5.28 9.45 10.47
CA TRP A 130 -6.69 9.87 10.52
C TRP A 130 -7.64 8.68 10.68
N GLY A 131 -7.43 7.62 9.90
CA GLY A 131 -8.24 6.41 10.00
C GLY A 131 -8.13 5.74 11.38
N SER A 132 -6.93 5.71 11.95
CA SER A 132 -6.69 5.15 13.28
C SER A 132 -7.40 5.94 14.38
N LEU A 133 -7.38 7.29 14.29
CA LEU A 133 -8.11 8.15 15.23
C LEU A 133 -9.61 7.96 15.12
N GLY A 134 -10.17 7.88 13.91
CA GLY A 134 -11.61 7.64 13.71
C GLY A 134 -12.04 6.28 14.25
N ALA A 135 -11.23 5.24 14.09
CA ALA A 135 -11.50 3.93 14.67
C ALA A 135 -11.46 3.96 16.21
N ALA A 136 -10.49 4.66 16.79
CA ALA A 136 -10.40 4.83 18.25
C ALA A 136 -11.59 5.60 18.81
N GLU A 137 -12.02 6.67 18.16
CA GLU A 137 -13.21 7.46 18.55
C GLU A 137 -14.48 6.60 18.52
N PHE A 138 -14.67 5.84 17.44
CA PHE A 138 -15.82 4.91 17.36
C PHE A 138 -15.80 3.88 18.49
N CYS A 139 -14.66 3.24 18.75
CA CYS A 139 -14.53 2.25 19.82
C CYS A 139 -14.81 2.87 21.21
N TRP A 140 -14.32 4.08 21.44
CA TRP A 140 -14.56 4.79 22.69
C TRP A 140 -16.06 5.09 22.90
N HIS A 141 -16.73 5.63 21.90
CA HIS A 141 -18.17 5.90 21.96
C HIS A 141 -18.98 4.61 22.18
N ALA A 142 -18.65 3.54 21.47
CA ALA A 142 -19.31 2.25 21.62
C ALA A 142 -19.13 1.68 23.04
N ALA A 143 -17.91 1.70 23.56
CA ALA A 143 -17.61 1.24 24.92
C ALA A 143 -18.31 2.09 25.99
N ARG A 144 -18.28 3.40 25.84
CA ARG A 144 -18.95 4.33 26.74
C ARG A 144 -20.46 4.06 26.79
N ASN A 145 -21.12 4.00 25.67
CA ASN A 145 -22.56 3.77 25.60
C ASN A 145 -22.95 2.40 26.19
N TYR A 146 -22.24 1.35 25.79
CA TYR A 146 -22.46 0.01 26.33
C TYR A 146 -22.31 -0.03 27.85
N THR A 147 -21.28 0.59 28.42
CA THR A 147 -21.05 0.57 29.87
C THR A 147 -22.04 1.42 30.68
N LEU A 148 -22.68 2.42 30.05
CA LEU A 148 -23.78 3.18 30.64
C LEU A 148 -25.08 2.38 30.67
N GLU A 149 -25.34 1.56 29.66
CA GLU A 149 -26.57 0.79 29.51
C GLU A 149 -26.51 -0.57 30.21
N ARG A 150 -25.36 -1.25 30.24
CA ARG A 150 -25.19 -2.57 30.83
C ARG A 150 -25.27 -2.53 32.34
N ILE A 151 -26.33 -3.14 32.91
CA ILE A 151 -26.54 -3.25 34.34
C ILE A 151 -25.96 -4.56 34.87
N GLN A 152 -25.13 -4.50 35.91
CA GLN A 152 -24.71 -5.63 36.76
C GLN A 152 -24.68 -5.21 38.22
N PHE A 153 -25.09 -6.11 39.09
CA PHE A 153 -25.22 -5.82 40.53
C PHE A 153 -26.08 -4.58 40.82
N GLY A 154 -27.16 -4.39 40.05
CA GLY A 154 -28.10 -3.28 40.20
C GLY A 154 -27.62 -1.90 39.77
N LYS A 155 -26.46 -1.79 39.09
CA LYS A 155 -25.90 -0.51 38.62
C LYS A 155 -25.20 -0.65 37.26
N PRO A 156 -25.08 0.45 36.51
CA PRO A 156 -24.32 0.45 35.24
C PRO A 156 -22.86 0.04 35.45
N LEU A 157 -22.26 -0.63 34.46
CA LEU A 157 -20.82 -0.93 34.48
C LEU A 157 -19.97 0.33 34.63
N ALA A 158 -20.40 1.45 34.04
CA ALA A 158 -19.75 2.76 34.15
C ALA A 158 -19.70 3.30 35.61
N ALA A 159 -20.46 2.74 36.56
CA ALA A 159 -20.35 3.10 37.98
C ALA A 159 -19.07 2.55 38.64
N ASN A 160 -18.33 1.67 37.99
CA ASN A 160 -17.07 1.12 38.48
C ASN A 160 -15.88 2.00 38.12
N GLN A 161 -15.06 2.38 39.10
CA GLN A 161 -13.91 3.26 38.90
C GLN A 161 -12.89 2.73 37.87
N LEU A 162 -12.69 1.39 37.83
CA LEU A 162 -11.78 0.78 36.83
C LEU A 162 -12.29 0.94 35.37
N VAL A 163 -13.62 0.99 35.19
CA VAL A 163 -14.22 1.29 33.87
C VAL A 163 -14.07 2.77 33.55
N GLN A 164 -14.38 3.63 34.55
CA GLN A 164 -14.22 5.08 34.38
C GLN A 164 -12.79 5.47 34.00
N LYS A 165 -11.80 4.89 34.67
CA LYS A 165 -10.40 5.14 34.38
C LYS A 165 -10.06 4.82 32.90
N LYS A 166 -10.48 3.66 32.40
CA LYS A 166 -10.26 3.27 31.00
C LYS A 166 -10.94 4.17 29.97
N LEU A 167 -12.02 4.84 30.34
CA LEU A 167 -12.73 5.77 29.46
C LEU A 167 -12.13 7.19 29.49
N VAL A 168 -11.33 7.52 30.52
CA VAL A 168 -10.73 8.85 30.72
C VAL A 168 -9.29 8.89 30.19
N ASP A 169 -8.52 7.82 30.35
CA ASP A 169 -7.14 7.68 29.88
C ASP A 169 -7.08 7.55 28.34
#